data_a835185123ed0ce16a3dc380c2cc7fa0
#
_entry.id   a835185123ed0ce16a3dc380c2cc7fa0
#
_cell.length_a   1.000
_cell.length_b   1.000
_cell.length_c   1.000
_cell.angle_alpha   90.00
_cell.angle_beta   90.00
_cell.angle_gamma   90.00
#
_symmetry.space_group_name_H-M   'P 1'
#
loop_
_entity.id
_entity.type
_entity.pdbx_description
1 polymer ?
#
loop_
_entity_poly.entity_id
_entity_poly.type
_entity_poly.pdbx_seq_one_letter_code
_entity_poly.pdbx_strand_id
1 'polypeptide(L)'
;MELLEAVELKHRRLDVVRTFSRGMTQRLSIARALIHDPGVVFLDEPYSGLDPHAVEIFDELIEQQREGRTFVMVSHDLQKGFAMCTHALVLARGRVVAAGEKDSFDFDEFSALYRSTVGMGVA
;
A
#
# COMPACT_ATOMS: atom_id res chain seq x y z
N MET A 1 4.45 0.03 -21.64
CA MET A 1 3.85 -1.28 -21.95
C MET A 1 4.07 -2.27 -20.83
N GLU A 2 5.28 -2.42 -20.31
CA GLU A 2 5.61 -3.32 -19.22
C GLU A 2 4.79 -3.08 -17.95
N LEU A 3 4.55 -1.83 -17.58
CA LEU A 3 3.71 -1.50 -16.41
C LEU A 3 2.25 -1.93 -16.59
N LEU A 4 1.69 -1.80 -17.78
CA LEU A 4 0.33 -2.29 -18.05
C LEU A 4 0.24 -3.81 -18.02
N GLU A 5 1.30 -4.50 -18.40
CA GLU A 5 1.40 -5.96 -18.23
C GLU A 5 1.45 -6.35 -16.76
N ALA A 6 2.30 -5.67 -15.98
CA ALA A 6 2.47 -5.93 -14.55
C ALA A 6 1.17 -5.73 -13.75
N VAL A 7 0.31 -4.82 -14.17
CA VAL A 7 -1.00 -4.59 -13.54
C VAL A 7 -2.16 -5.31 -14.26
N GLU A 8 -1.84 -6.19 -15.22
CA GLU A 8 -2.82 -6.95 -16.01
C GLU A 8 -3.87 -6.09 -16.74
N LEU A 9 -3.46 -4.93 -17.26
CA LEU A 9 -4.34 -4.02 -18.00
C LEU A 9 -3.96 -3.82 -19.47
N LYS A 10 -2.96 -4.54 -19.96
CA LYS A 10 -2.49 -4.39 -21.35
C LYS A 10 -3.61 -4.61 -22.37
N HIS A 11 -4.47 -5.58 -22.15
CA HIS A 11 -5.61 -5.90 -23.02
C HIS A 11 -6.69 -4.80 -23.05
N ARG A 12 -6.69 -3.92 -22.05
CA ARG A 12 -7.62 -2.80 -21.93
C ARG A 12 -7.00 -1.43 -22.28
N ARG A 13 -5.81 -1.40 -22.91
CA ARG A 13 -5.03 -0.18 -23.15
C ARG A 13 -5.72 0.87 -24.03
N LEU A 14 -6.69 0.46 -24.84
CA LEU A 14 -7.45 1.34 -25.70
C LEU A 14 -8.84 1.68 -25.15
N ASP A 15 -9.20 1.11 -24.01
CA ASP A 15 -10.51 1.33 -23.42
C ASP A 15 -10.55 2.61 -22.60
N VAL A 16 -11.76 3.16 -22.49
CA VAL A 16 -11.98 4.37 -21.69
C VAL A 16 -11.95 4.00 -20.20
N VAL A 17 -11.17 4.71 -19.40
CA VAL A 17 -10.97 4.44 -17.97
C VAL A 17 -12.28 4.41 -17.17
N ARG A 18 -13.27 5.22 -17.54
CA ARG A 18 -14.59 5.21 -16.89
C ARG A 18 -15.32 3.87 -16.98
N THR A 19 -14.89 2.96 -17.87
CA THR A 19 -15.43 1.60 -17.99
C THR A 19 -14.72 0.60 -17.09
N PHE A 20 -13.69 1.04 -16.37
CA PHE A 20 -12.90 0.18 -15.49
C PHE A 20 -13.61 -0.07 -14.17
N SER A 21 -13.42 -1.29 -13.63
CA SER A 21 -13.79 -1.59 -12.26
C SER A 21 -12.94 -0.77 -11.28
N ARG A 22 -13.35 -0.73 -10.01
CA ARG A 22 -12.57 -0.06 -8.95
C ARG A 22 -11.16 -0.65 -8.83
N GLY A 23 -11.02 -1.98 -8.87
CA GLY A 23 -9.72 -2.65 -8.82
C GLY A 23 -8.85 -2.34 -10.04
N MET A 24 -9.44 -2.27 -11.23
CA MET A 24 -8.72 -1.88 -12.46
C MET A 24 -8.24 -0.43 -12.37
N THR A 25 -9.07 0.49 -11.89
CA THR A 25 -8.70 1.90 -11.70
C THR A 25 -7.58 2.04 -10.69
N GLN A 26 -7.62 1.29 -9.59
CA GLN A 26 -6.57 1.28 -8.56
C GLN A 26 -5.24 0.79 -9.15
N ARG A 27 -5.26 -0.31 -9.88
CA ARG A 27 -4.06 -0.85 -10.55
C ARG A 27 -3.48 0.12 -11.57
N LEU A 28 -4.33 0.78 -12.35
CA LEU A 28 -3.89 1.79 -13.30
C LEU A 28 -3.25 2.99 -12.60
N SER A 29 -3.79 3.43 -11.47
CA SER A 29 -3.23 4.53 -10.68
C SER A 29 -1.82 4.23 -10.19
N ILE A 30 -1.56 2.98 -9.79
CA ILE A 30 -0.23 2.54 -9.36
C ILE A 30 0.73 2.50 -10.55
N ALA A 31 0.33 1.94 -11.68
CA ALA A 31 1.14 1.94 -12.90
C ALA A 31 1.50 3.38 -13.32
N ARG A 32 0.54 4.29 -13.24
CA ARG A 32 0.76 5.72 -13.52
C ARG A 32 1.78 6.35 -12.58
N ALA A 33 1.72 6.04 -11.29
CA ALA A 33 2.68 6.54 -10.30
C ALA A 33 4.11 6.06 -10.58
N LEU A 34 4.28 4.90 -11.22
CA LEU A 34 5.58 4.29 -11.52
C LEU A 34 6.17 4.69 -12.88
N ILE A 35 5.42 5.39 -13.75
CA ILE A 35 5.87 5.73 -15.11
C ILE A 35 7.21 6.47 -15.15
N HIS A 36 7.44 7.38 -14.20
CA HIS A 36 8.65 8.20 -14.14
C HIS A 36 9.76 7.60 -13.28
N ASP A 37 9.65 6.33 -12.94
CA ASP A 37 10.61 5.60 -12.11
C ASP A 37 10.99 6.34 -10.81
N PRO A 38 10.01 6.70 -9.97
CA PRO A 38 10.28 7.46 -8.74
C PRO A 38 11.04 6.61 -7.72
N GLY A 39 11.92 7.25 -6.96
CA GLY A 39 12.62 6.60 -5.84
C GLY A 39 11.72 6.38 -4.62
N VAL A 40 10.67 7.19 -4.46
CA VAL A 40 9.71 7.10 -3.35
C VAL A 40 8.29 7.15 -3.90
N VAL A 41 7.45 6.21 -3.46
CA VAL A 41 6.02 6.14 -3.84
C VAL A 41 5.18 6.13 -2.57
N PHE A 42 4.20 7.03 -2.50
CA PHE A 42 3.23 7.07 -1.43
C PHE A 42 1.94 6.37 -1.85
N LEU A 43 1.47 5.46 -1.01
CA LEU A 43 0.26 4.68 -1.22
C LEU A 43 -0.70 4.91 -0.05
N ASP A 44 -1.86 5.48 -0.32
CA ASP A 44 -2.88 5.75 0.69
C ASP A 44 -3.99 4.69 0.58
N GLU A 45 -4.09 3.82 1.58
CA GLU A 45 -5.07 2.73 1.67
C GLU A 45 -5.18 1.92 0.36
N PRO A 46 -4.07 1.40 -0.18
CA PRO A 46 -4.06 0.82 -1.53
C PRO A 46 -4.87 -0.47 -1.66
N TYR A 47 -5.14 -1.17 -0.56
CA TYR A 47 -5.93 -2.40 -0.55
C TYR A 47 -7.43 -2.17 -0.44
N SER A 48 -7.86 -0.94 -0.14
CA SER A 48 -9.27 -0.62 0.07
C SER A 48 -10.13 -0.94 -1.15
N GLY A 49 -11.11 -1.80 -0.97
CA GLY A 49 -12.06 -2.17 -2.03
C GLY A 49 -11.50 -3.09 -3.11
N LEU A 50 -10.32 -3.68 -2.93
CA LEU A 50 -9.78 -4.69 -3.82
C LEU A 50 -10.35 -6.06 -3.49
N ASP A 51 -10.72 -6.83 -4.53
CA ASP A 51 -11.01 -8.25 -4.39
C ASP A 51 -9.70 -9.06 -4.21
N PRO A 52 -9.78 -10.35 -3.81
CA PRO A 52 -8.58 -11.16 -3.57
C PRO A 52 -7.62 -11.23 -4.77
N HIS A 53 -8.13 -11.32 -5.98
CA HIS A 53 -7.30 -11.35 -7.19
C HIS A 53 -6.55 -10.03 -7.41
N ALA A 54 -7.22 -8.89 -7.21
CA ALA A 54 -6.61 -7.58 -7.31
C ALA A 54 -5.54 -7.37 -6.21
N VAL A 55 -5.75 -7.93 -5.02
CA VAL A 55 -4.75 -7.91 -3.94
C VAL A 55 -3.49 -8.68 -4.35
N GLU A 56 -3.63 -9.87 -4.91
CA GLU A 56 -2.49 -10.67 -5.40
C GLU A 56 -1.68 -9.91 -6.46
N ILE A 57 -2.35 -9.32 -7.45
CA ILE A 57 -1.68 -8.52 -8.49
C ILE A 57 -0.92 -7.34 -7.87
N PHE A 58 -1.54 -6.67 -6.90
CA PHE A 58 -0.92 -5.54 -6.22
C PHE A 58 0.32 -5.97 -5.41
N ASP A 59 0.23 -7.07 -4.67
CA ASP A 59 1.34 -7.61 -3.89
C ASP A 59 2.53 -7.99 -4.79
N GLU A 60 2.25 -8.66 -5.89
CA GLU A 60 3.27 -9.00 -6.89
C GLU A 60 3.92 -7.75 -7.50
N LEU A 61 3.14 -6.75 -7.81
CA LEU A 61 3.64 -5.49 -8.36
C LEU A 61 4.59 -4.79 -7.38
N ILE A 62 4.20 -4.69 -6.11
CA ILE A 62 5.05 -4.10 -5.07
C ILE A 62 6.36 -4.89 -4.94
N GLU A 63 6.29 -6.22 -4.90
CA GLU A 63 7.48 -7.07 -4.79
C GLU A 63 8.43 -6.89 -5.97
N GLN A 64 7.91 -6.83 -7.19
CA GLN A 64 8.70 -6.60 -8.40
C GLN A 64 9.34 -5.20 -8.46
N GLN A 65 8.70 -4.21 -7.87
CA GLN A 65 9.08 -2.80 -7.98
C GLN A 65 9.85 -2.27 -6.75
N ARG A 66 10.07 -3.10 -5.74
CA ARG A 66 10.65 -2.65 -4.47
C ARG A 66 12.16 -2.41 -4.52
N GLU A 67 12.88 -3.06 -5.43
CA GLU A 67 14.32 -2.89 -5.55
C GLU A 67 14.69 -1.47 -5.96
N GLY A 68 15.55 -0.81 -5.18
CA GLY A 68 15.98 0.57 -5.43
C GLY A 68 14.88 1.63 -5.19
N ARG A 69 13.76 1.24 -4.57
CA ARG A 69 12.62 2.14 -4.36
C ARG A 69 12.07 1.99 -2.94
N THR A 70 11.54 3.08 -2.41
CA THR A 70 10.85 3.10 -1.12
C THR A 70 9.36 3.26 -1.35
N PHE A 71 8.55 2.34 -0.82
CA PHE A 71 7.12 2.50 -0.73
C PHE A 71 6.73 2.93 0.68
N VAL A 72 5.98 4.03 0.78
CA VAL A 72 5.38 4.49 2.03
C VAL A 72 3.88 4.24 1.94
N MET A 73 3.39 3.31 2.74
CA MET A 73 1.99 2.89 2.71
C MET A 73 1.26 3.34 3.96
N VAL A 74 0.13 4.01 3.78
CA VAL A 74 -0.82 4.29 4.85
C VAL A 74 -1.90 3.23 4.82
N SER A 75 -2.10 2.51 5.92
CA SER A 75 -3.13 1.49 6.05
C SER A 75 -3.64 1.41 7.48
N HIS A 76 -4.93 1.14 7.64
CA HIS A 76 -5.54 0.77 8.91
C HIS A 76 -5.71 -0.75 9.08
N ASP A 77 -5.39 -1.52 8.04
CA ASP A 77 -5.24 -2.98 8.14
C ASP A 77 -3.85 -3.29 8.68
N LEU A 78 -3.75 -3.39 10.00
CA LEU A 78 -2.49 -3.62 10.69
C LEU A 78 -1.81 -4.92 10.29
N GLN A 79 -2.59 -5.99 10.19
CA GLN A 79 -2.04 -7.32 9.91
C GLN A 79 -1.39 -7.35 8.53
N LYS A 80 -2.10 -6.84 7.52
CA LYS A 80 -1.58 -6.78 6.15
C LYS A 80 -0.38 -5.83 6.04
N GLY A 81 -0.50 -4.62 6.57
CA GLY A 81 0.57 -3.63 6.51
C GLY A 81 1.83 -4.10 7.25
N PHE A 82 1.67 -4.64 8.45
CA PHE A 82 2.81 -5.15 9.22
C PHE A 82 3.48 -6.37 8.57
N ALA A 83 2.70 -7.25 7.94
CA ALA A 83 3.26 -8.41 7.22
C ALA A 83 4.17 -7.99 6.06
N MET A 84 3.83 -6.91 5.37
CA MET A 84 4.55 -6.44 4.18
C MET A 84 5.69 -5.48 4.45
N CYS A 85 5.66 -4.76 5.55
CA CYS A 85 6.61 -3.67 5.80
C CYS A 85 8.00 -4.18 6.20
N THR A 86 9.01 -3.35 5.96
CA THR A 86 10.35 -3.47 6.55
C THR A 86 10.49 -2.57 7.77
N HIS A 87 9.77 -1.45 7.78
CA HIS A 87 9.72 -0.47 8.84
C HIS A 87 8.27 -0.09 9.11
N ALA A 88 7.94 0.16 10.36
CA ALA A 88 6.62 0.59 10.78
C ALA A 88 6.68 1.93 11.50
N LEU A 89 5.63 2.75 11.33
CA LEU A 89 5.50 4.04 11.96
C LEU A 89 4.04 4.26 12.36
N VAL A 90 3.83 4.68 13.59
CA VAL A 90 2.50 5.04 14.09
C VAL A 90 2.44 6.55 14.30
N LEU A 91 1.48 7.17 13.62
CA LEU A 91 1.19 8.60 13.76
C LEU A 91 -0.11 8.81 14.52
N ALA A 92 -0.09 9.73 15.45
CA ALA A 92 -1.30 10.18 16.15
C ALA A 92 -1.22 11.67 16.44
N ARG A 93 -2.28 12.39 16.09
CA ARG A 93 -2.39 13.83 16.36
C ARG A 93 -1.18 14.62 15.87
N GLY A 94 -0.66 14.28 14.68
CA GLY A 94 0.49 14.95 14.08
C GLY A 94 1.85 14.63 14.71
N ARG A 95 1.91 13.59 15.55
CA ARG A 95 3.15 13.16 16.21
C ARG A 95 3.47 11.71 15.91
N VAL A 96 4.75 11.39 15.86
CA VAL A 96 5.23 10.01 15.78
C VAL A 96 5.15 9.39 17.17
N VAL A 97 4.36 8.34 17.31
CA VAL A 97 4.18 7.60 18.57
C VAL A 97 5.14 6.42 18.65
N ALA A 98 5.38 5.75 17.52
CA ALA A 98 6.35 4.67 17.39
C ALA A 98 6.93 4.67 15.98
N ALA A 99 8.20 4.34 15.84
CA ALA A 99 8.87 4.17 14.56
C ALA A 99 10.07 3.24 14.71
N GLY A 100 10.30 2.39 13.73
CA GLY A 100 11.46 1.50 13.73
C GLY A 100 11.35 0.37 12.72
N GLU A 101 12.39 -0.47 12.70
CA GLU A 101 12.38 -1.69 11.91
C GLU A 101 11.31 -2.65 12.41
N LYS A 102 10.67 -3.38 11.50
CA LYS A 102 9.62 -4.36 11.81
C LYS A 102 10.06 -5.35 12.89
N ASP A 103 11.27 -5.88 12.76
CA ASP A 103 11.79 -6.92 13.65
C ASP A 103 12.09 -6.40 15.08
N SER A 104 12.09 -5.08 15.28
CA SER A 104 12.20 -4.47 16.60
C SER A 104 10.88 -4.44 17.39
N PHE A 105 9.76 -4.79 16.73
CA PHE A 105 8.44 -4.81 17.34
C PHE A 105 7.91 -6.24 17.49
N ASP A 106 7.30 -6.53 18.63
CA ASP A 106 6.34 -7.62 18.73
C ASP A 106 5.00 -7.18 18.14
N PHE A 107 4.38 -8.02 17.32
CA PHE A 107 3.14 -7.64 16.62
C PHE A 107 1.99 -7.35 17.61
N ASP A 108 1.87 -8.13 18.66
CA ASP A 108 0.79 -7.95 19.65
C ASP A 108 0.97 -6.64 20.43
N GLU A 109 2.20 -6.33 20.81
CA GLU A 109 2.53 -5.06 21.46
C GLU A 109 2.29 -3.86 20.52
N PHE A 110 2.72 -3.98 19.27
CA PHE A 110 2.50 -2.94 18.24
C PHE A 110 1.01 -2.73 17.99
N SER A 111 0.24 -3.80 17.87
CA SER A 111 -1.20 -3.76 17.66
C SER A 111 -1.93 -3.13 18.86
N ALA A 112 -1.52 -3.46 20.09
CA ALA A 112 -2.07 -2.86 21.30
C ALA A 112 -1.78 -1.35 21.37
N LEU A 113 -0.56 -0.94 21.06
CA LEU A 113 -0.18 0.48 20.98
C LEU A 113 -1.02 1.23 19.95
N TYR A 114 -1.15 0.68 18.74
CA TYR A 114 -1.97 1.27 17.70
C TYR A 114 -3.43 1.44 18.13
N ARG A 115 -4.04 0.41 18.67
CA ARG A 115 -5.45 0.45 19.13
C ARG A 115 -5.67 1.50 20.22
N SER A 116 -4.77 1.57 21.19
CA SER A 116 -4.85 2.58 22.24
C SER A 116 -4.73 3.99 21.69
N THR A 117 -3.85 4.18 20.72
CA THR A 117 -3.59 5.46 20.06
C THR A 117 -4.78 5.91 19.21
N VAL A 118 -5.37 5.01 18.43
CA VAL A 118 -6.56 5.28 17.61
C VAL A 118 -7.78 5.55 18.49
N GLY A 119 -7.97 4.79 19.56
CA GLY A 119 -9.03 5.01 20.54
C GLY A 119 -8.95 6.39 21.19
N MET A 120 -7.76 6.90 21.44
CA MET A 120 -7.53 8.27 21.94
C MET A 120 -7.74 9.34 20.88
N GLY A 121 -7.64 8.99 19.59
CA GLY A 121 -7.80 9.91 18.47
C GLY A 121 -9.25 10.20 18.08
N VAL A 122 -10.19 9.39 18.52
CA VAL A 122 -11.63 9.48 18.20
C VAL A 122 -12.39 10.38 19.19
N ALA A 123 -11.76 10.75 20.27
CA ALA A 123 -12.35 11.64 21.25
C ALA A 123 -12.24 13.12 20.87
#